data_67089b9fe19cc2aac554a5da306485a0
#
_entry.id   67089b9fe19cc2aac554a5da306485a0
#
_cell.length_a   1.000
_cell.length_b   1.000
_cell.length_c   1.000
_cell.angle_alpha   90.00
_cell.angle_beta   90.00
_cell.angle_gamma   90.00
#
_symmetry.space_group_name_H-M   'P 1'
#
loop_
_entity.id
_entity.type
_entity.pdbx_description
1 polymer ?
#
loop_
_entity_poly.entity_id
_entity_poly.type
_entity_poly.pdbx_seq_one_letter_code
_entity_poly.pdbx_strand_id
1 'polypeptide(L)'
;KNLMYIFKNKELKKKLNKEIQKKKNIKLIKKDITDIDCTNGCILLKKKKFLYDLIILCIGSRSKLYTKVTYGRSIEKNYKEVAVTAIVKHQTKISKVSQFFLKEGPLAILPFNKKEFSIVWSVSNIFFQKNNKFFKNILEKKIKQILKNFKIKNIDNIQSFPINLNLETNYFKKNVLILGDGLHAVHPMAGQGFNLVLRDIKKLSDLMHKTL
;
A
#
# COMPACT_ATOMS: atom_id res chain seq x y z
N LYS A 1 -23.19 -11.59 2.79
CA LYS A 1 -21.85 -11.46 2.18
C LYS A 1 -21.22 -10.16 2.66
N ASN A 2 -20.03 -10.19 3.29
CA ASN A 2 -19.35 -8.96 3.72
C ASN A 2 -18.85 -8.20 2.49
N LEU A 3 -19.15 -6.91 2.42
CA LEU A 3 -18.76 -6.03 1.30
C LEU A 3 -17.28 -5.57 1.40
N MET A 4 -16.71 -5.57 2.61
CA MET A 4 -15.36 -5.07 2.88
C MET A 4 -14.74 -5.80 4.09
N TYR A 5 -13.42 -6.03 4.00
CA TYR A 5 -12.59 -6.50 5.09
C TYR A 5 -11.50 -5.47 5.38
N ILE A 6 -11.32 -5.12 6.66
CA ILE A 6 -10.28 -4.22 7.12
C ILE A 6 -9.37 -5.00 8.06
N PHE A 7 -8.07 -4.91 7.83
CA PHE A 7 -7.06 -5.58 8.64
C PHE A 7 -5.82 -4.71 8.81
N LYS A 8 -5.04 -5.00 9.85
CA LYS A 8 -3.74 -4.36 10.07
C LYS A 8 -2.68 -5.06 9.22
N ASN A 9 -1.90 -4.32 8.45
CA ASN A 9 -0.82 -4.87 7.61
C ASN A 9 0.13 -5.79 8.39
N LYS A 10 0.45 -5.43 9.64
CA LYS A 10 1.31 -6.25 10.51
C LYS A 10 0.73 -7.64 10.75
N GLU A 11 -0.58 -7.75 10.94
CA GLU A 11 -1.27 -9.04 11.19
C GLU A 11 -1.31 -9.88 9.91
N LEU A 12 -1.63 -9.26 8.76
CA LEU A 12 -1.60 -9.94 7.47
C LEU A 12 -0.20 -10.46 7.17
N LYS A 13 0.83 -9.63 7.29
CA LYS A 13 2.23 -10.02 7.07
C LYS A 13 2.65 -11.18 7.97
N LYS A 14 2.25 -11.16 9.26
CA LYS A 14 2.53 -12.26 10.19
C LYS A 14 1.89 -13.57 9.75
N LYS A 15 0.61 -13.53 9.32
CA LYS A 15 -0.11 -14.71 8.83
C LYS A 15 0.52 -15.25 7.55
N LEU A 16 0.79 -14.40 6.56
CA LEU A 16 1.42 -14.80 5.30
C LEU A 16 2.81 -15.43 5.53
N ASN A 17 3.65 -14.82 6.37
CA ASN A 17 4.95 -15.39 6.70
C ASN A 17 4.83 -16.77 7.35
N LYS A 18 3.86 -16.99 8.25
CA LYS A 18 3.60 -18.29 8.84
C LYS A 18 3.18 -19.33 7.81
N GLU A 19 2.33 -18.95 6.85
CA GLU A 19 1.91 -19.88 5.78
C GLU A 19 3.06 -20.20 4.80
N ILE A 20 3.88 -19.21 4.44
CA ILE A 20 5.07 -19.43 3.59
C ILE A 20 6.04 -20.41 4.25
N GLN A 21 6.29 -20.26 5.57
CA GLN A 21 7.22 -21.15 6.30
C GLN A 21 6.76 -22.63 6.33
N LYS A 22 5.47 -22.90 6.18
CA LYS A 22 4.95 -24.26 6.09
C LYS A 22 5.19 -24.93 4.73
N LYS A 23 5.52 -24.15 3.69
CA LYS A 23 5.69 -24.64 2.33
C LYS A 23 7.14 -25.07 2.08
N LYS A 24 7.37 -26.37 1.87
CA LYS A 24 8.72 -26.94 1.64
C LYS A 24 9.37 -26.49 0.33
N ASN A 25 8.55 -26.14 -0.67
CA ASN A 25 9.00 -25.67 -1.98
C ASN A 25 9.28 -24.16 -2.05
N ILE A 26 9.16 -23.41 -0.92
CA ILE A 26 9.45 -21.99 -0.87
C ILE A 26 10.69 -21.73 -0.05
N LYS A 27 11.69 -21.10 -0.66
CA LYS A 27 12.93 -20.69 0.00
C LYS A 27 12.93 -19.18 0.23
N LEU A 28 12.98 -18.74 1.50
CA LEU A 28 13.12 -17.34 1.85
C LEU A 28 14.60 -16.95 1.93
N ILE A 29 15.01 -15.99 1.12
CA ILE A 29 16.38 -15.47 1.11
C ILE A 29 16.35 -14.00 1.57
N LYS A 30 16.96 -13.71 2.72
CA LYS A 30 17.07 -12.35 3.29
C LYS A 30 18.37 -11.69 2.82
N LYS A 31 18.42 -11.32 1.55
CA LYS A 31 19.57 -10.62 0.97
C LYS A 31 19.09 -9.52 0.04
N ASP A 32 19.85 -8.44 -0.06
CA ASP A 32 19.54 -7.35 -0.97
C ASP A 32 19.91 -7.73 -2.40
N ILE A 33 18.98 -7.49 -3.31
CA ILE A 33 19.19 -7.61 -4.75
C ILE A 33 19.92 -6.35 -5.18
N THR A 34 21.11 -6.53 -5.77
CA THR A 34 21.92 -5.41 -6.24
C THR A 34 21.60 -5.03 -7.68
N ASP A 35 21.24 -6.00 -8.50
CA ASP A 35 20.88 -5.78 -9.90
C ASP A 35 20.06 -6.91 -10.49
N ILE A 36 19.46 -6.65 -11.68
CA ILE A 36 18.68 -7.61 -12.46
C ILE A 36 19.14 -7.55 -13.91
N ASP A 37 19.38 -8.71 -14.49
CA ASP A 37 19.58 -8.89 -15.93
C ASP A 37 18.32 -9.50 -16.53
N CYS A 38 17.49 -8.65 -17.13
CA CYS A 38 16.25 -9.09 -17.78
C CYS A 38 16.48 -9.94 -19.02
N THR A 39 17.66 -9.81 -19.66
CA THR A 39 17.97 -10.55 -20.89
C THR A 39 18.20 -12.03 -20.62
N ASN A 40 18.94 -12.30 -19.55
CA ASN A 40 19.30 -13.65 -19.15
C ASN A 40 18.44 -14.23 -18.02
N GLY A 41 17.42 -13.50 -17.57
CA GLY A 41 16.53 -13.95 -16.46
C GLY A 41 17.31 -14.15 -15.16
N CYS A 42 18.21 -13.23 -14.80
CA CYS A 42 19.00 -13.43 -13.59
C CYS A 42 18.94 -12.27 -12.60
N ILE A 43 19.08 -12.63 -11.32
CA ILE A 43 19.21 -11.71 -10.19
C ILE A 43 20.65 -11.72 -9.71
N LEU A 44 21.19 -10.52 -9.45
CA LEU A 44 22.51 -10.35 -8.87
C LEU A 44 22.37 -10.07 -7.35
N LEU A 45 22.99 -10.94 -6.56
CA LEU A 45 23.16 -10.76 -5.12
C LEU A 45 24.64 -10.50 -4.83
N LYS A 46 25.03 -9.25 -4.69
CA LYS A 46 26.44 -8.82 -4.67
C LYS A 46 27.12 -9.21 -5.99
N LYS A 47 28.09 -10.17 -5.95
CA LYS A 47 28.80 -10.66 -7.14
C LYS A 47 28.30 -12.00 -7.69
N LYS A 48 27.28 -12.61 -7.05
CA LYS A 48 26.73 -13.89 -7.46
C LYS A 48 25.49 -13.74 -8.33
N LYS A 49 25.44 -14.49 -9.42
CA LYS A 49 24.28 -14.54 -10.34
C LYS A 49 23.40 -15.75 -9.99
N PHE A 50 22.08 -15.55 -10.04
CA PHE A 50 21.08 -16.61 -9.85
C PHE A 50 20.09 -16.52 -11.01
N LEU A 51 19.95 -17.61 -11.74
CA LEU A 51 19.06 -17.72 -12.90
C LEU A 51 17.68 -18.20 -12.45
N TYR A 52 16.64 -17.68 -13.09
CA TYR A 52 15.25 -18.02 -12.83
C TYR A 52 14.45 -17.99 -14.14
N ASP A 53 13.48 -18.89 -14.27
CA ASP A 53 12.56 -18.95 -15.41
C ASP A 53 11.59 -17.76 -15.39
N LEU A 54 11.20 -17.30 -14.20
CA LEU A 54 10.35 -16.12 -13.99
C LEU A 54 10.82 -15.34 -12.76
N ILE A 55 10.98 -14.04 -12.91
CA ILE A 55 11.29 -13.10 -11.83
C ILE A 55 10.11 -12.14 -11.67
N ILE A 56 9.49 -12.10 -10.49
CA ILE A 56 8.40 -11.17 -10.18
C ILE A 56 8.91 -10.12 -9.20
N LEU A 57 8.87 -8.85 -9.61
CA LEU A 57 9.34 -7.72 -8.83
C LEU A 57 8.17 -7.09 -8.05
N CYS A 58 8.16 -7.28 -6.72
CA CYS A 58 7.17 -6.71 -5.79
C CYS A 58 7.86 -5.82 -4.75
N ILE A 59 8.68 -4.86 -5.17
CA ILE A 59 9.63 -4.10 -4.34
C ILE A 59 9.18 -2.67 -4.02
N GLY A 60 7.87 -2.38 -4.14
CA GLY A 60 7.28 -1.06 -3.89
C GLY A 60 7.49 -0.07 -5.04
N SER A 61 6.86 1.10 -4.99
CA SER A 61 6.73 2.03 -6.12
C SER A 61 8.00 2.81 -6.50
N ARG A 62 9.09 2.75 -5.72
CA ARG A 62 10.25 3.64 -5.90
C ARG A 62 11.57 2.93 -6.16
N SER A 63 11.54 1.70 -6.63
CA SER A 63 12.78 0.96 -6.86
C SER A 63 13.43 1.34 -8.19
N LYS A 64 14.73 1.63 -8.15
CA LYS A 64 15.53 1.85 -9.37
C LYS A 64 15.61 0.60 -10.28
N LEU A 65 15.32 -0.59 -9.75
CA LEU A 65 15.34 -1.81 -10.55
C LEU A 65 14.24 -1.84 -11.62
N TYR A 66 13.16 -1.08 -11.43
CA TYR A 66 12.08 -1.01 -12.42
C TYR A 66 12.52 -0.39 -13.75
N THR A 67 13.45 0.57 -13.76
CA THR A 67 13.92 1.20 -15.00
C THR A 67 14.52 0.21 -15.99
N LYS A 68 14.98 -0.95 -15.51
CA LYS A 68 15.50 -2.03 -16.36
C LYS A 68 14.41 -2.81 -17.09
N VAL A 69 13.18 -2.74 -16.60
CA VAL A 69 11.99 -3.39 -17.16
C VAL A 69 11.16 -2.40 -17.96
N THR A 70 10.88 -1.21 -17.37
CA THR A 70 9.91 -0.24 -17.90
C THR A 70 10.46 0.66 -18.99
N TYR A 71 11.77 0.63 -19.23
CA TYR A 71 12.45 1.58 -20.15
C TYR A 71 12.23 3.06 -19.80
N GLY A 72 11.85 3.35 -18.54
CA GLY A 72 11.61 4.71 -18.06
C GLY A 72 10.32 5.37 -18.59
N ARG A 73 9.37 4.59 -19.11
CA ARG A 73 8.08 5.09 -19.56
C ARG A 73 7.02 4.86 -18.50
N SER A 74 6.63 5.93 -17.81
CA SER A 74 5.57 5.94 -16.82
C SER A 74 4.66 7.16 -17.01
N ILE A 75 3.41 7.02 -16.57
CA ILE A 75 2.48 8.13 -16.45
C ILE A 75 2.52 8.57 -15.00
N GLU A 76 3.05 9.75 -14.73
CA GLU A 76 3.20 10.28 -13.40
C GLU A 76 2.34 11.52 -13.19
N LYS A 77 1.69 11.62 -12.02
CA LYS A 77 0.97 12.82 -11.59
C LYS A 77 1.18 13.04 -10.10
N ASN A 78 1.70 14.19 -9.75
CA ASN A 78 1.76 14.63 -8.37
C ASN A 78 0.50 15.43 -8.04
N TYR A 79 -0.31 14.93 -7.09
CA TYR A 79 -1.54 15.61 -6.68
C TYR A 79 -1.32 16.78 -5.74
N LYS A 80 -0.07 17.01 -5.29
CA LYS A 80 0.29 18.01 -4.26
C LYS A 80 -0.50 17.81 -2.97
N GLU A 81 -0.84 16.56 -2.68
CA GLU A 81 -1.60 16.11 -1.51
C GLU A 81 -0.81 15.08 -0.72
N VAL A 82 -1.16 14.93 0.54
CA VAL A 82 -0.68 13.89 1.44
C VAL A 82 -1.85 13.14 2.06
N ALA A 83 -1.71 11.83 2.16
CA ALA A 83 -2.59 10.99 2.97
C ALA A 83 -2.03 10.93 4.38
N VAL A 84 -2.74 11.50 5.34
CA VAL A 84 -2.40 11.38 6.76
C VAL A 84 -3.18 10.21 7.33
N THR A 85 -2.47 9.28 7.95
CA THR A 85 -3.06 8.12 8.61
C THR A 85 -2.84 8.20 10.12
N ALA A 86 -3.79 7.68 10.88
CA ALA A 86 -3.66 7.55 12.32
C ALA A 86 -4.50 6.37 12.83
N ILE A 87 -4.15 5.88 14.02
CA ILE A 87 -4.97 4.91 14.76
C ILE A 87 -5.62 5.63 15.93
N VAL A 88 -6.95 5.55 15.98
CA VAL A 88 -7.77 6.19 17.02
C VAL A 88 -8.36 5.13 17.94
N LYS A 89 -8.01 5.19 19.21
CA LYS A 89 -8.63 4.40 20.28
C LYS A 89 -9.76 5.20 20.91
N HIS A 90 -10.89 4.56 21.15
CA HIS A 90 -12.11 5.24 21.60
C HIS A 90 -12.97 4.35 22.50
N GLN A 91 -13.99 4.97 23.12
CA GLN A 91 -14.97 4.26 23.98
C GLN A 91 -16.31 4.02 23.29
N THR A 92 -16.63 4.81 22.28
CA THR A 92 -17.90 4.76 21.55
C THR A 92 -17.88 3.60 20.55
N LYS A 93 -18.96 2.86 20.46
CA LYS A 93 -19.06 1.72 19.51
C LYS A 93 -19.17 2.22 18.07
N ILE A 94 -18.13 2.02 17.25
CA ILE A 94 -18.15 2.25 15.80
C ILE A 94 -17.95 0.91 15.09
N SER A 95 -18.80 0.62 14.11
CA SER A 95 -18.72 -0.61 13.32
C SER A 95 -18.85 -0.37 11.82
N LYS A 96 -19.22 0.84 11.41
CA LYS A 96 -19.44 1.19 9.99
C LYS A 96 -18.24 1.92 9.41
N VAL A 97 -17.80 1.50 8.23
CA VAL A 97 -16.89 2.28 7.39
C VAL A 97 -17.61 3.54 6.94
N SER A 98 -16.96 4.68 7.06
CA SER A 98 -17.54 5.96 6.68
C SER A 98 -16.50 6.82 5.97
N GLN A 99 -16.91 7.56 4.98
CA GLN A 99 -16.10 8.55 4.28
C GLN A 99 -16.81 9.89 4.30
N PHE A 100 -16.07 10.93 4.64
CA PHE A 100 -16.57 12.31 4.75
C PHE A 100 -15.81 13.18 3.76
N PHE A 101 -16.52 13.94 2.96
CA PHE A 101 -15.93 14.92 2.06
C PHE A 101 -15.88 16.27 2.76
N LEU A 102 -14.71 16.60 3.30
CA LEU A 102 -14.47 17.83 4.04
C LEU A 102 -13.87 18.89 3.13
N LYS A 103 -13.91 20.16 3.58
CA LYS A 103 -13.30 21.27 2.84
C LYS A 103 -11.80 21.08 2.62
N GLU A 104 -11.12 20.47 3.59
CA GLU A 104 -9.68 20.20 3.52
C GLU A 104 -9.34 18.95 2.70
N GLY A 105 -10.32 18.12 2.38
CA GLY A 105 -10.21 16.90 1.60
C GLY A 105 -10.92 15.68 2.24
N PRO A 106 -11.01 14.57 1.54
CA PRO A 106 -11.75 13.39 1.98
C PRO A 106 -11.09 12.72 3.19
N LEU A 107 -11.91 12.39 4.18
CA LEU A 107 -11.53 11.71 5.41
C LEU A 107 -12.31 10.39 5.54
N ALA A 108 -11.61 9.27 5.65
CA ALA A 108 -12.19 7.95 5.86
C ALA A 108 -11.95 7.44 7.28
N ILE A 109 -12.97 6.79 7.84
CA ILE A 109 -12.94 6.08 9.12
C ILE A 109 -13.09 4.59 8.82
N LEU A 110 -12.09 3.79 9.22
CA LEU A 110 -11.95 2.38 8.91
C LEU A 110 -11.85 1.57 10.21
N PRO A 111 -12.97 1.06 10.76
CA PRO A 111 -12.97 0.34 12.02
C PRO A 111 -12.22 -1.00 11.93
N PHE A 112 -11.26 -1.24 12.83
CA PHE A 112 -10.65 -2.55 13.03
C PHE A 112 -11.49 -3.43 13.97
N ASN A 113 -12.03 -2.79 15.00
CA ASN A 113 -12.89 -3.40 16.00
C ASN A 113 -13.79 -2.34 16.67
N LYS A 114 -14.54 -2.74 17.69
CA LYS A 114 -15.49 -1.86 18.39
C LYS A 114 -14.87 -0.70 19.16
N LYS A 115 -13.53 -0.69 19.37
CA LYS A 115 -12.80 0.29 20.20
C LYS A 115 -11.64 0.96 19.47
N GLU A 116 -11.39 0.60 18.21
CA GLU A 116 -10.23 1.07 17.46
C GLU A 116 -10.56 1.17 15.97
N PHE A 117 -10.22 2.30 15.36
CA PHE A 117 -10.28 2.48 13.91
C PHE A 117 -9.02 3.16 13.36
N SER A 118 -8.74 2.94 12.09
CA SER A 118 -7.81 3.77 11.35
C SER A 118 -8.54 4.93 10.71
N ILE A 119 -7.86 6.06 10.64
CA ILE A 119 -8.28 7.21 9.84
C ILE A 119 -7.33 7.37 8.67
N VAL A 120 -7.87 7.78 7.54
CA VAL A 120 -7.11 8.21 6.36
C VAL A 120 -7.70 9.54 5.91
N TRP A 121 -6.91 10.60 6.02
CA TRP A 121 -7.31 11.94 5.63
C TRP A 121 -6.40 12.47 4.53
N SER A 122 -6.93 12.66 3.34
CA SER A 122 -6.20 13.29 2.24
C SER A 122 -6.34 14.80 2.36
N VAL A 123 -5.22 15.49 2.43
CA VAL A 123 -5.18 16.95 2.56
C VAL A 123 -4.11 17.54 1.65
N SER A 124 -4.23 18.82 1.30
CA SER A 124 -3.17 19.48 0.54
C SER A 124 -1.84 19.49 1.31
N ASN A 125 -0.75 19.35 0.58
CA ASN A 125 0.59 19.39 1.19
C ASN A 125 0.84 20.69 1.94
N ILE A 126 0.34 21.82 1.41
CA ILE A 126 0.44 23.14 2.05
C ILE A 126 -0.28 23.15 3.40
N PHE A 127 -1.51 22.61 3.45
CA PHE A 127 -2.27 22.52 4.70
C PHE A 127 -1.55 21.66 5.73
N PHE A 128 -1.05 20.50 5.30
CA PHE A 128 -0.33 19.60 6.19
C PHE A 128 0.95 20.25 6.74
N GLN A 129 1.78 20.86 5.90
CA GLN A 129 3.04 21.48 6.33
C GLN A 129 2.82 22.63 7.31
N LYS A 130 1.84 23.50 7.05
CA LYS A 130 1.49 24.61 7.96
C LYS A 130 1.05 24.12 9.34
N ASN A 131 0.46 22.94 9.43
CA ASN A 131 -0.20 22.43 10.63
C ASN A 131 0.51 21.22 11.26
N ASN A 132 1.63 20.78 10.71
CA ASN A 132 2.28 19.52 11.07
C ASN A 132 2.52 19.36 12.59
N LYS A 133 3.05 20.40 13.24
CA LYS A 133 3.33 20.38 14.70
C LYS A 133 2.07 20.12 15.55
N PHE A 134 0.90 20.56 15.10
CA PHE A 134 -0.36 20.49 15.84
C PHE A 134 -1.38 19.55 15.17
N PHE A 135 -0.93 18.75 14.21
CA PHE A 135 -1.85 17.95 13.39
C PHE A 135 -2.70 16.97 14.22
N LYS A 136 -2.15 16.45 15.32
CA LYS A 136 -2.89 15.60 16.26
C LYS A 136 -4.11 16.31 16.83
N ASN A 137 -3.95 17.56 17.26
CA ASN A 137 -5.03 18.36 17.84
C ASN A 137 -6.10 18.72 16.79
N ILE A 138 -5.64 19.02 15.56
CA ILE A 138 -6.54 19.30 14.42
C ILE A 138 -7.35 18.06 14.09
N LEU A 139 -6.72 16.91 14.02
CA LEU A 139 -7.37 15.64 13.75
C LEU A 139 -8.39 15.29 14.82
N GLU A 140 -8.03 15.46 16.10
CA GLU A 140 -8.94 15.24 17.23
C GLU A 140 -10.16 16.15 17.16
N LYS A 141 -9.96 17.46 16.92
CA LYS A 141 -11.05 18.42 16.75
C LYS A 141 -11.96 18.05 15.60
N LYS A 142 -11.38 17.65 14.46
CA LYS A 142 -12.13 17.24 13.27
C LYS A 142 -12.95 15.97 13.50
N ILE A 143 -12.40 14.97 14.17
CA ILE A 143 -13.12 13.75 14.53
C ILE A 143 -14.32 14.07 15.44
N LYS A 144 -14.13 14.93 16.46
CA LYS A 144 -15.21 15.34 17.36
C LYS A 144 -16.31 16.13 16.65
N GLN A 145 -15.97 16.94 15.63
CA GLN A 145 -16.93 17.64 14.78
C GLN A 145 -17.80 16.70 13.94
N ILE A 146 -17.16 15.68 13.35
CA ILE A 146 -17.82 14.71 12.47
C ILE A 146 -18.65 13.70 13.27
N LEU A 147 -18.08 13.22 14.35
CA LEU A 147 -18.68 12.22 15.23
C LEU A 147 -19.14 12.88 16.53
N LYS A 148 -20.36 13.43 16.52
CA LYS A 148 -20.95 14.06 17.71
C LYS A 148 -20.89 13.13 18.92
N ASN A 149 -20.57 13.68 20.11
CA ASN A 149 -20.46 12.97 21.38
C ASN A 149 -19.42 11.81 21.39
N PHE A 150 -18.39 11.90 20.55
CA PHE A 150 -17.37 10.86 20.42
C PHE A 150 -16.28 11.01 21.48
N LYS A 151 -16.03 9.94 22.25
CA LYS A 151 -15.00 9.92 23.30
C LYS A 151 -13.72 9.27 22.79
N ILE A 152 -12.76 10.10 22.38
CA ILE A 152 -11.41 9.68 21.98
C ILE A 152 -10.61 9.37 23.26
N LYS A 153 -9.94 8.21 23.29
CA LYS A 153 -8.95 7.87 24.33
C LYS A 153 -7.55 8.31 23.93
N ASN A 154 -7.16 7.97 22.73
CA ASN A 154 -5.83 8.31 22.21
C ASN A 154 -5.80 8.27 20.68
N ILE A 155 -4.88 9.05 20.11
CA ILE A 155 -4.54 9.05 18.68
C ILE A 155 -3.06 8.72 18.57
N ASP A 156 -2.76 7.58 17.94
CA ASP A 156 -1.42 7.01 17.79
C ASP A 156 -1.03 6.85 16.32
N ASN A 157 0.26 6.63 16.08
CA ASN A 157 0.82 6.28 14.78
C ASN A 157 0.41 7.25 13.65
N ILE A 158 0.52 8.55 13.91
CA ILE A 158 0.28 9.55 12.87
C ILE A 158 1.42 9.49 11.87
N GLN A 159 1.09 9.18 10.63
CA GLN A 159 2.04 9.11 9.52
C GLN A 159 1.47 9.87 8.32
N SER A 160 2.34 10.38 7.47
CA SER A 160 1.94 11.05 6.24
C SER A 160 2.65 10.44 5.04
N PHE A 161 1.91 10.27 3.96
CA PHE A 161 2.40 9.70 2.71
C PHE A 161 2.05 10.63 1.56
N PRO A 162 3.00 11.03 0.70
CA PRO A 162 2.69 11.82 -0.48
C PRO A 162 1.77 11.02 -1.42
N ILE A 163 0.78 11.69 -2.00
CA ILE A 163 -0.15 11.08 -2.94
C ILE A 163 0.31 11.38 -4.34
N ASN A 164 0.76 10.34 -5.04
CA ASN A 164 1.17 10.41 -6.43
C ASN A 164 0.45 9.32 -7.22
N LEU A 165 0.18 9.60 -8.48
CA LEU A 165 -0.12 8.57 -9.47
C LEU A 165 1.20 8.17 -10.12
N ASN A 166 1.44 6.89 -10.22
CA ASN A 166 2.47 6.31 -11.07
C ASN A 166 1.91 5.06 -11.74
N LEU A 167 1.85 5.09 -13.07
CA LEU A 167 1.39 3.96 -13.87
C LEU A 167 2.50 3.61 -14.85
N GLU A 168 3.04 2.42 -14.73
CA GLU A 168 4.03 1.91 -15.68
C GLU A 168 3.33 1.46 -16.96
N THR A 169 3.81 1.93 -18.10
CA THR A 169 3.28 1.53 -19.42
C THR A 169 3.83 0.18 -19.88
N ASN A 170 5.05 -0.16 -19.42
CA ASN A 170 5.67 -1.45 -19.64
C ASN A 170 5.96 -2.10 -18.29
N TYR A 171 5.42 -3.27 -18.04
CA TYR A 171 5.52 -3.96 -16.76
C TYR A 171 6.17 -5.34 -16.85
N PHE A 172 6.63 -5.72 -18.05
CA PHE A 172 7.39 -6.96 -18.24
C PHE A 172 8.50 -6.78 -19.29
N LYS A 173 9.54 -7.57 -19.13
CA LYS A 173 10.64 -7.69 -20.10
C LYS A 173 11.19 -9.10 -20.04
N LYS A 174 10.96 -9.87 -21.10
CA LYS A 174 11.33 -11.31 -21.13
C LYS A 174 10.81 -12.04 -19.88
N ASN A 175 11.70 -12.56 -19.04
CA ASN A 175 11.38 -13.36 -17.85
C ASN A 175 11.13 -12.51 -16.59
N VAL A 176 11.10 -11.19 -16.69
CA VAL A 176 10.92 -10.29 -15.55
C VAL A 176 9.59 -9.57 -15.64
N LEU A 177 8.76 -9.69 -14.61
CA LEU A 177 7.45 -9.07 -14.46
C LEU A 177 7.44 -8.14 -13.25
N ILE A 178 6.87 -6.94 -13.38
CA ILE A 178 6.57 -6.04 -12.26
C ILE A 178 5.15 -6.32 -11.77
N LEU A 179 4.97 -6.40 -10.45
CA LEU A 179 3.66 -6.61 -9.83
C LEU A 179 3.51 -5.70 -8.59
N GLY A 180 2.27 -5.34 -8.26
CA GLY A 180 1.96 -4.54 -7.08
C GLY A 180 2.18 -3.04 -7.28
N ASP A 181 2.60 -2.33 -6.21
CA ASP A 181 2.76 -0.86 -6.22
C ASP A 181 3.82 -0.36 -7.23
N GLY A 182 4.68 -1.25 -7.72
CA GLY A 182 5.62 -0.93 -8.78
C GLY A 182 4.96 -0.80 -10.15
N LEU A 183 3.82 -1.45 -10.36
CA LEU A 183 3.05 -1.39 -11.60
C LEU A 183 2.10 -0.18 -11.58
N HIS A 184 1.38 0.00 -10.48
CA HIS A 184 0.43 1.09 -10.32
C HIS A 184 0.33 1.58 -8.87
N ALA A 185 0.82 2.77 -8.64
CA ALA A 185 0.57 3.53 -7.43
C ALA A 185 -0.58 4.52 -7.70
N VAL A 186 -1.73 4.30 -7.06
CA VAL A 186 -2.94 5.10 -7.25
C VAL A 186 -3.29 5.90 -6.00
N HIS A 187 -4.14 6.91 -6.17
CA HIS A 187 -4.67 7.68 -5.04
C HIS A 187 -5.33 6.74 -4.01
N PRO A 188 -5.08 6.91 -2.69
CA PRO A 188 -5.53 6.01 -1.63
C PRO A 188 -7.05 6.04 -1.38
N MET A 189 -7.84 6.59 -2.29
CA MET A 189 -9.30 6.59 -2.18
C MET A 189 -9.84 5.17 -2.09
N ALA A 190 -10.60 4.90 -1.04
CA ALA A 190 -11.29 3.63 -0.80
C ALA A 190 -10.39 2.37 -0.77
N GLY A 191 -9.08 2.51 -0.51
CA GLY A 191 -8.16 1.36 -0.41
C GLY A 191 -7.99 0.57 -1.71
N GLN A 192 -8.10 1.20 -2.86
CA GLN A 192 -8.09 0.54 -4.17
C GLN A 192 -6.73 -0.09 -4.51
N GLY A 193 -5.61 0.50 -4.08
CA GLY A 193 -4.27 -0.01 -4.42
C GLY A 193 -4.10 -1.49 -4.08
N PHE A 194 -4.41 -1.90 -2.85
CA PHE A 194 -4.29 -3.30 -2.44
C PHE A 194 -5.25 -4.23 -3.23
N ASN A 195 -6.45 -3.76 -3.55
CA ASN A 195 -7.41 -4.54 -4.35
C ASN A 195 -6.93 -4.76 -5.78
N LEU A 196 -6.24 -3.78 -6.38
CA LEU A 196 -5.60 -3.93 -7.70
C LEU A 196 -4.53 -5.03 -7.64
N VAL A 197 -3.64 -4.97 -6.66
CA VAL A 197 -2.60 -6.00 -6.46
C VAL A 197 -3.21 -7.41 -6.34
N LEU A 198 -4.30 -7.58 -5.59
CA LEU A 198 -4.97 -8.87 -5.47
C LEU A 198 -5.57 -9.35 -6.80
N ARG A 199 -6.11 -8.44 -7.62
CA ARG A 199 -6.61 -8.77 -8.95
C ARG A 199 -5.48 -9.20 -9.90
N ASP A 200 -4.34 -8.52 -9.84
CA ASP A 200 -3.16 -8.86 -10.64
C ASP A 200 -2.62 -10.24 -10.26
N ILE A 201 -2.49 -10.52 -8.96
CA ILE A 201 -2.07 -11.84 -8.46
C ILE A 201 -3.03 -12.93 -8.96
N LYS A 202 -4.34 -12.68 -8.85
CA LYS A 202 -5.35 -13.62 -9.33
C LYS A 202 -5.20 -13.85 -10.83
N LYS A 203 -5.09 -12.78 -11.63
CA LYS A 203 -4.95 -12.90 -13.08
C LYS A 203 -3.68 -13.66 -13.48
N LEU A 204 -2.55 -13.37 -12.82
CA LEU A 204 -1.30 -14.10 -13.04
C LEU A 204 -1.47 -15.58 -12.70
N SER A 205 -2.06 -15.91 -11.56
CA SER A 205 -2.34 -17.28 -11.15
C SER A 205 -3.22 -18.02 -12.18
N ASP A 206 -4.30 -17.38 -12.63
CA ASP A 206 -5.23 -17.94 -13.62
C ASP A 206 -4.52 -18.21 -14.98
N LEU A 207 -3.58 -17.36 -15.38
CA LEU A 207 -2.78 -17.55 -16.59
C LEU A 207 -1.80 -18.71 -16.43
N MET A 208 -1.08 -18.79 -15.32
CA MET A 208 -0.13 -19.88 -15.05
C MET A 208 -0.83 -21.24 -15.02
N HIS A 209 -2.02 -21.35 -14.45
CA HIS A 209 -2.79 -22.61 -14.45
C HIS A 209 -3.36 -23.02 -15.80
N LYS A 210 -3.45 -22.10 -16.76
CA LYS A 210 -3.91 -22.43 -18.13
C LYS A 210 -2.78 -22.87 -19.05
N THR A 211 -1.55 -22.56 -18.70
CA THR A 211 -0.37 -22.76 -19.57
C THR A 211 0.49 -23.92 -19.09
N LEU A 212 0.27 -24.42 -17.88
CA LEU A 212 0.88 -25.60 -17.28
C LEU A 212 -0.11 -26.79 -17.30
#